data_030e91c297f3e90eae6a072be2bdcedf
#
_entry.id   030e91c297f3e90eae6a072be2bdcedf
#
_cell.length_a   1.000
_cell.length_b   1.000
_cell.length_c   1.000
_cell.angle_alpha   90.00
_cell.angle_beta   90.00
_cell.angle_gamma   90.00
#
_symmetry.space_group_name_H-M   'P 1'
#
loop_
_entity.id
_entity.type
_entity.pdbx_description
1 polymer ?
#
loop_
_entity_poly.entity_id
_entity_poly.type
_entity_poly.pdbx_seq_one_letter_code
_entity_poly.pdbx_strand_id
1 'polypeptide(L)'
;GHAGHIGGVLHEDMGHLIDELLAFSHLGHQPLSMTLVDLNEVVARCRESLVTGTEDRAVQWHIGALPTVRGDAALLGRALSNLMGNALKYSARSNPAIIEVFADASTAGEHRICVRDNGVGVDMRYAHRLFQVFSRLHHSDEFEGTGIGLANVRRIIDRHGGRVWAQGEPGKGSEFWIALPA
;
A
#
# COMPACT_ATOMS: atom_id res chain seq x y z
N GLY A 1 -28.90 -20.67 18.82
CA GLY A 1 -28.14 -20.96 17.64
C GLY A 1 -27.22 -19.84 17.14
N HIS A 2 -26.43 -19.15 18.02
CA HIS A 2 -25.52 -18.08 17.57
C HIS A 2 -24.05 -18.53 17.50
N ALA A 3 -23.74 -19.79 17.81
CA ALA A 3 -22.36 -20.27 17.87
C ALA A 3 -21.75 -20.64 16.50
N GLY A 4 -22.58 -20.85 15.50
CA GLY A 4 -22.10 -21.28 14.18
C GLY A 4 -21.55 -20.16 13.27
N HIS A 5 -21.90 -18.92 13.55
CA HIS A 5 -21.52 -17.80 12.66
C HIS A 5 -20.14 -17.21 12.98
N ILE A 6 -19.73 -17.27 14.25
CA ILE A 6 -18.44 -16.73 14.69
C ILE A 6 -17.28 -17.63 14.23
N GLY A 7 -17.50 -18.94 14.17
CA GLY A 7 -16.48 -19.88 13.71
C GLY A 7 -16.14 -19.74 12.23
N GLY A 8 -17.13 -19.40 11.39
CA GLY A 8 -16.91 -19.23 9.95
C GLY A 8 -16.07 -18.01 9.60
N VAL A 9 -16.34 -16.87 10.26
CA VAL A 9 -15.62 -15.62 10.02
C VAL A 9 -14.16 -15.74 10.46
N LEU A 10 -13.90 -16.34 11.63
CA LEU A 10 -12.55 -16.56 12.12
C LEU A 10 -11.76 -17.52 11.21
N HIS A 11 -12.42 -18.49 10.61
CA HIS A 11 -11.78 -19.45 9.70
C HIS A 11 -11.39 -18.79 8.36
N GLU A 12 -12.26 -17.91 7.82
CA GLU A 12 -11.97 -17.14 6.62
C GLU A 12 -10.82 -16.16 6.85
N ASP A 13 -10.79 -15.46 7.99
CA ASP A 13 -9.70 -14.53 8.35
C ASP A 13 -8.36 -15.27 8.52
N MET A 14 -8.36 -16.45 9.11
CA MET A 14 -7.15 -17.27 9.25
C MET A 14 -6.68 -17.80 7.90
N GLY A 15 -7.58 -18.22 7.02
CA GLY A 15 -7.24 -18.65 5.66
C GLY A 15 -6.62 -17.53 4.84
N HIS A 16 -7.19 -16.33 4.92
CA HIS A 16 -6.67 -15.13 4.26
C HIS A 16 -5.27 -14.75 4.77
N LEU A 17 -5.06 -14.82 6.10
CA LEU A 17 -3.77 -14.56 6.72
C LEU A 17 -2.69 -15.56 6.27
N ILE A 18 -3.03 -16.85 6.19
CA ILE A 18 -2.12 -17.89 5.72
C ILE A 18 -1.74 -17.63 4.26
N ASP A 19 -2.70 -17.29 3.40
CA ASP A 19 -2.46 -16.98 2.00
C ASP A 19 -1.53 -15.76 1.86
N GLU A 20 -1.72 -14.71 2.65
CA GLU A 20 -0.85 -13.54 2.65
C GLU A 20 0.56 -13.87 3.15
N LEU A 21 0.70 -14.70 4.18
CA LEU A 21 2.01 -15.15 4.68
C LEU A 21 2.76 -15.98 3.65
N LEU A 22 2.07 -16.89 2.96
CA LEU A 22 2.67 -17.66 1.89
C LEU A 22 3.14 -16.77 0.74
N ALA A 23 2.33 -15.80 0.34
CA ALA A 23 2.70 -14.82 -0.67
C ALA A 23 3.91 -13.99 -0.23
N PHE A 24 3.95 -13.55 1.02
CA PHE A 24 5.08 -12.82 1.60
C PHE A 24 6.36 -13.65 1.56
N SER A 25 6.29 -14.93 1.92
CA SER A 25 7.43 -15.86 1.85
C SER A 25 7.94 -16.02 0.42
N HIS A 26 7.04 -16.16 -0.55
CA HIS A 26 7.41 -16.29 -1.97
C HIS A 26 8.11 -15.05 -2.52
N LEU A 27 7.76 -13.85 -2.07
CA LEU A 27 8.39 -12.60 -2.51
C LEU A 27 9.91 -12.58 -2.31
N GLY A 28 10.44 -13.34 -1.34
CA GLY A 28 11.87 -13.42 -1.08
C GLY A 28 12.64 -14.40 -1.94
N HIS A 29 11.96 -15.26 -2.68
CA HIS A 29 12.56 -16.39 -3.37
C HIS A 29 12.39 -16.40 -4.88
N GLN A 30 11.42 -15.66 -5.41
CA GLN A 30 11.20 -15.58 -6.86
C GLN A 30 12.23 -14.69 -7.53
N PRO A 31 12.80 -15.10 -8.69
CA PRO A 31 13.66 -14.22 -9.46
C PRO A 31 12.86 -13.03 -9.99
N LEU A 32 13.50 -11.84 -10.01
CA LEU A 32 12.88 -10.64 -10.57
C LEU A 32 12.91 -10.68 -12.09
N SER A 33 11.78 -10.39 -12.71
CA SER A 33 11.68 -10.18 -14.16
C SER A 33 11.81 -8.68 -14.46
N MET A 34 13.04 -8.20 -14.56
CA MET A 34 13.35 -6.78 -14.72
C MET A 34 13.09 -6.31 -16.15
N THR A 35 12.17 -5.34 -16.28
CA THR A 35 11.82 -4.71 -17.56
C THR A 35 11.67 -3.21 -17.35
N LEU A 36 11.46 -2.46 -18.43
CA LEU A 36 11.04 -1.07 -18.32
C LEU A 36 9.55 -1.02 -18.02
N VAL A 37 9.19 -0.36 -16.93
CA VAL A 37 7.83 -0.30 -16.41
C VAL A 37 7.34 1.15 -16.41
N ASP A 38 6.29 1.42 -17.16
CA ASP A 38 5.60 2.72 -17.10
C ASP A 38 4.69 2.75 -15.87
N LEU A 39 5.07 3.50 -14.87
CA LEU A 39 4.30 3.58 -13.62
C LEU A 39 2.93 4.24 -13.82
N ASN A 40 2.75 5.06 -14.85
CA ASN A 40 1.42 5.60 -15.18
C ASN A 40 0.43 4.48 -15.49
N GLU A 41 0.84 3.49 -16.26
CA GLU A 41 0.00 2.33 -16.58
C GLU A 41 -0.27 1.46 -15.36
N VAL A 42 0.74 1.23 -14.54
CA VAL A 42 0.62 0.42 -13.33
C VAL A 42 -0.39 1.05 -12.36
N VAL A 43 -0.25 2.33 -12.09
CA VAL A 43 -1.14 3.06 -11.17
C VAL A 43 -2.56 3.13 -11.74
N ALA A 44 -2.71 3.32 -13.04
CA ALA A 44 -4.03 3.33 -13.68
C ALA A 44 -4.77 2.00 -13.48
N ARG A 45 -4.08 0.87 -13.64
CA ARG A 45 -4.66 -0.46 -13.41
C ARG A 45 -5.01 -0.68 -11.94
N CYS A 46 -4.15 -0.27 -11.02
CA CYS A 46 -4.41 -0.34 -9.58
C CYS A 46 -5.66 0.46 -9.21
N ARG A 47 -5.76 1.69 -9.70
CA ARG A 47 -6.93 2.55 -9.47
C ARG A 47 -8.20 1.91 -9.98
N GLU A 48 -8.19 1.41 -11.20
CA GLU A 48 -9.35 0.77 -11.82
C GLU A 48 -9.87 -0.40 -10.97
N SER A 49 -8.97 -1.24 -10.48
CA SER A 49 -9.31 -2.36 -9.61
C SER A 49 -9.89 -1.90 -8.27
N LEU A 50 -9.34 -0.85 -7.68
CA LEU A 50 -9.76 -0.32 -6.38
C LEU A 50 -11.08 0.45 -6.44
N VAL A 51 -11.34 1.16 -7.52
CA VAL A 51 -12.59 1.92 -7.72
C VAL A 51 -13.81 1.01 -7.67
N THR A 52 -13.71 -0.22 -8.18
CA THR A 52 -14.80 -1.20 -8.17
C THR A 52 -15.35 -1.48 -6.77
N GLY A 53 -14.54 -1.35 -5.72
CA GLY A 53 -14.97 -1.58 -4.34
C GLY A 53 -15.38 -0.34 -3.56
N THR A 54 -15.34 0.86 -4.19
CA THR A 54 -15.55 2.13 -3.48
C THR A 54 -16.62 3.02 -4.13
N GLU A 55 -17.55 2.44 -4.87
CA GLU A 55 -18.58 3.16 -5.62
C GLU A 55 -19.51 3.98 -4.75
N ASP A 56 -19.74 3.56 -3.50
CA ASP A 56 -20.60 4.23 -2.52
C ASP A 56 -19.89 5.34 -1.73
N ARG A 57 -18.61 5.59 -2.02
CA ARG A 57 -17.79 6.56 -1.29
C ARG A 57 -17.44 7.75 -2.18
N ALA A 58 -17.42 8.93 -1.57
CA ALA A 58 -16.86 10.10 -2.24
C ALA A 58 -15.32 10.03 -2.16
N VAL A 59 -14.69 9.64 -3.26
CA VAL A 59 -13.23 9.52 -3.36
C VAL A 59 -12.75 10.36 -4.54
N GLN A 60 -11.79 11.24 -4.28
CA GLN A 60 -11.10 12.02 -5.30
C GLN A 60 -9.69 11.47 -5.49
N TRP A 61 -9.35 11.14 -6.73
CA TRP A 61 -8.04 10.68 -7.13
C TRP A 61 -7.30 11.78 -7.89
N HIS A 62 -6.11 12.12 -7.43
CA HIS A 62 -5.22 13.06 -8.08
C HIS A 62 -3.92 12.35 -8.43
N ILE A 63 -3.79 11.93 -9.67
CA ILE A 63 -2.63 11.17 -10.14
C ILE A 63 -1.81 12.05 -11.06
N GLY A 64 -0.60 12.38 -10.63
CA GLY A 64 0.37 13.14 -11.41
C GLY A 64 1.10 12.27 -12.43
N ALA A 65 1.95 12.90 -13.24
CA ALA A 65 2.80 12.19 -14.18
C ALA A 65 3.86 11.36 -13.43
N LEU A 66 4.00 10.09 -13.80
CA LEU A 66 4.91 9.16 -13.16
C LEU A 66 6.01 8.71 -14.14
N PRO A 67 7.20 8.38 -13.63
CA PRO A 67 8.30 7.96 -14.48
C PRO A 67 8.17 6.52 -14.98
N THR A 68 8.94 6.20 -16.02
CA THR A 68 9.25 4.82 -16.38
C THR A 68 10.46 4.38 -15.58
N VAL A 69 10.35 3.23 -14.93
CA VAL A 69 11.40 2.69 -14.06
C VAL A 69 11.80 1.30 -14.52
N ARG A 70 12.97 0.87 -14.15
CA ARG A 70 13.39 -0.51 -14.35
C ARG A 70 12.97 -1.35 -13.15
N GLY A 71 12.16 -2.37 -13.38
CA GLY A 71 11.65 -3.19 -12.30
C GLY A 71 10.82 -4.37 -12.78
N ASP A 72 10.27 -5.09 -11.81
CA ASP A 72 9.32 -6.18 -12.04
C ASP A 72 7.90 -5.60 -12.01
N ALA A 73 7.24 -5.57 -13.16
CA ALA A 73 5.93 -4.93 -13.32
C ALA A 73 4.87 -5.52 -12.38
N ALA A 74 4.84 -6.84 -12.22
CA ALA A 74 3.86 -7.51 -11.36
C ALA A 74 4.09 -7.16 -9.89
N LEU A 75 5.34 -7.16 -9.43
CA LEU A 75 5.67 -6.84 -8.04
C LEU A 75 5.48 -5.36 -7.74
N LEU A 76 5.86 -4.47 -8.64
CA LEU A 76 5.63 -3.03 -8.46
C LEU A 76 4.13 -2.72 -8.43
N GLY A 77 3.34 -3.39 -9.27
CA GLY A 77 1.89 -3.29 -9.25
C GLY A 77 1.31 -3.71 -7.91
N ARG A 78 1.82 -4.78 -7.33
CA ARG A 78 1.40 -5.26 -6.01
C ARG A 78 1.75 -4.28 -4.90
N ALA A 79 2.96 -3.71 -4.93
CA ALA A 79 3.37 -2.70 -3.96
C ALA A 79 2.49 -1.45 -4.02
N LEU A 80 2.26 -0.92 -5.22
CA LEU A 80 1.42 0.27 -5.41
C LEU A 80 -0.04 0.00 -5.06
N SER A 81 -0.57 -1.17 -5.41
CA SER A 81 -1.92 -1.58 -5.04
C SER A 81 -2.08 -1.63 -3.51
N ASN A 82 -1.09 -2.15 -2.79
CA ASN A 82 -1.10 -2.16 -1.33
C ASN A 82 -1.09 -0.74 -0.74
N LEU A 83 -0.26 0.15 -1.26
CA LEU A 83 -0.19 1.54 -0.79
C LEU A 83 -1.49 2.31 -1.09
N MET A 84 -2.02 2.19 -2.30
CA MET A 84 -3.27 2.85 -2.69
C MET A 84 -4.47 2.27 -1.93
N GLY A 85 -4.49 0.97 -1.71
CA GLY A 85 -5.52 0.31 -0.91
C GLY A 85 -5.51 0.76 0.55
N ASN A 86 -4.32 0.92 1.14
CA ASN A 86 -4.18 1.49 2.49
C ASN A 86 -4.66 2.94 2.56
N ALA A 87 -4.36 3.75 1.55
CA ALA A 87 -4.85 5.12 1.47
C ALA A 87 -6.38 5.18 1.50
N LEU A 88 -7.05 4.27 0.79
CA LEU A 88 -8.50 4.14 0.84
C LEU A 88 -9.02 3.75 2.22
N LYS A 89 -8.37 2.79 2.88
CA LYS A 89 -8.76 2.34 4.22
C LYS A 89 -8.62 3.44 5.25
N TYR A 90 -7.47 4.12 5.27
CA TYR A 90 -7.17 5.15 6.28
C TYR A 90 -7.99 6.43 6.07
N SER A 91 -8.49 6.66 4.86
CA SER A 91 -9.38 7.78 4.53
C SER A 91 -10.86 7.42 4.52
N ALA A 92 -11.23 6.25 5.06
CA ALA A 92 -12.61 5.76 5.03
C ALA A 92 -13.61 6.70 5.70
N ARG A 93 -13.18 7.48 6.70
CA ARG A 93 -14.01 8.45 7.42
C ARG A 93 -13.89 9.87 6.88
N SER A 94 -13.02 10.09 5.91
CA SER A 94 -12.86 11.40 5.27
C SER A 94 -13.93 11.59 4.20
N ASN A 95 -14.49 12.79 4.11
CA ASN A 95 -15.53 13.09 3.13
C ASN A 95 -15.29 14.47 2.50
N PRO A 96 -14.77 14.55 1.26
CA PRO A 96 -14.34 13.41 0.45
C PRO A 96 -13.01 12.84 0.91
N ALA A 97 -12.76 11.56 0.62
CA ALA A 97 -11.43 10.99 0.69
C ALA A 97 -10.61 11.52 -0.49
N ILE A 98 -9.40 12.01 -0.23
CA ILE A 98 -8.51 12.54 -1.27
C ILE A 98 -7.25 11.69 -1.29
N ILE A 99 -6.97 11.08 -2.43
CA ILE A 99 -5.80 10.23 -2.62
C ILE A 99 -4.97 10.79 -3.78
N GLU A 100 -3.71 11.09 -3.48
CA GLU A 100 -2.78 11.63 -4.46
C GLU A 100 -1.66 10.63 -4.72
N VAL A 101 -1.29 10.45 -5.97
CA VAL A 101 -0.11 9.66 -6.37
C VAL A 101 0.74 10.55 -7.26
N PHE A 102 1.97 10.77 -6.87
CA PHE A 102 2.86 11.67 -7.60
C PHE A 102 4.32 11.27 -7.46
N ALA A 103 5.14 11.75 -8.37
CA ALA A 103 6.60 11.58 -8.34
C ALA A 103 7.26 12.89 -7.93
N ASP A 104 8.32 12.78 -7.14
CA ASP A 104 9.19 13.89 -6.79
C ASP A 104 10.46 13.81 -7.64
N ALA A 105 10.64 14.79 -8.52
CA ALA A 105 11.77 14.85 -9.45
C ALA A 105 13.03 15.52 -8.85
N SER A 106 13.00 15.92 -7.58
CA SER A 106 14.03 16.76 -6.98
C SER A 106 15.33 16.03 -6.64
N THR A 107 15.36 14.70 -6.68
CA THR A 107 16.52 13.91 -6.27
C THR A 107 17.15 13.18 -7.45
N ALA A 108 18.39 13.50 -7.76
CA ALA A 108 19.15 12.79 -8.78
C ALA A 108 19.51 11.37 -8.33
N GLY A 109 19.50 10.42 -9.26
CA GLY A 109 19.89 9.03 -9.01
C GLY A 109 18.79 8.12 -8.48
N GLU A 110 17.61 8.64 -8.19
CA GLU A 110 16.48 7.81 -7.77
C GLU A 110 15.15 8.40 -8.21
N HIS A 111 14.15 7.52 -8.36
CA HIS A 111 12.77 7.90 -8.59
C HIS A 111 12.00 7.77 -7.28
N ARG A 112 11.42 8.86 -6.80
CA ARG A 112 10.61 8.89 -5.59
C ARG A 112 9.15 9.02 -5.94
N ILE A 113 8.34 8.09 -5.47
CA ILE A 113 6.89 8.06 -5.69
C ILE A 113 6.19 8.13 -4.33
N CYS A 114 5.18 8.99 -4.23
CA CYS A 114 4.38 9.16 -3.03
C CYS A 114 2.94 8.77 -3.27
N VAL A 115 2.35 8.07 -2.31
CA VAL A 115 0.92 7.89 -2.18
C VAL A 115 0.48 8.63 -0.92
N ARG A 116 -0.30 9.69 -1.09
CA ARG A 116 -0.75 10.58 0.00
C ARG A 116 -2.26 10.46 0.17
N ASP A 117 -2.72 10.45 1.41
CA ASP A 117 -4.14 10.49 1.74
C ASP A 117 -4.45 11.58 2.78
N ASN A 118 -5.73 11.93 2.87
CA ASN A 118 -6.24 12.88 3.86
C ASN A 118 -6.94 12.18 5.03
N GLY A 119 -6.50 10.97 5.37
CA GLY A 119 -7.12 10.13 6.38
C GLY A 119 -6.67 10.41 7.80
N VAL A 120 -6.71 9.37 8.63
CA VAL A 120 -6.43 9.45 10.06
C VAL A 120 -4.98 9.81 10.39
N GLY A 121 -4.07 9.67 9.43
CA GLY A 121 -2.66 9.97 9.63
C GLY A 121 -1.90 8.87 10.36
N VAL A 122 -0.62 9.13 10.61
CA VAL A 122 0.25 8.22 11.34
C VAL A 122 0.95 8.96 12.47
N ASP A 123 1.13 8.27 13.59
CA ASP A 123 1.93 8.76 14.69
C ASP A 123 3.39 8.41 14.42
N MET A 124 4.21 9.41 14.14
CA MET A 124 5.62 9.23 13.76
C MET A 124 6.49 8.58 14.84
N ARG A 125 6.00 8.54 16.10
CA ARG A 125 6.68 7.79 17.17
C ARG A 125 6.72 6.29 16.88
N TYR A 126 5.79 5.79 16.08
CA TYR A 126 5.66 4.37 15.73
C TYR A 126 5.96 4.08 14.25
N ALA A 127 6.49 5.06 13.52
CA ALA A 127 6.71 4.94 12.08
C ALA A 127 7.60 3.74 11.70
N HIS A 128 8.58 3.40 12.54
CA HIS A 128 9.46 2.26 12.31
C HIS A 128 8.75 0.90 12.32
N ARG A 129 7.54 0.83 12.90
CA ARG A 129 6.73 -0.39 12.95
C ARG A 129 5.82 -0.59 11.75
N LEU A 130 5.61 0.48 10.96
CA LEU A 130 4.63 0.46 9.86
C LEU A 130 4.88 -0.65 8.84
N PHE A 131 6.14 -0.93 8.55
CA PHE A 131 6.54 -1.88 7.52
C PHE A 131 6.92 -3.26 8.09
N GLN A 132 6.65 -3.50 9.37
CA GLN A 132 6.86 -4.81 10.00
C GLN A 132 5.65 -5.70 9.80
N VAL A 133 5.88 -7.01 9.72
CA VAL A 133 4.81 -8.00 9.62
C VAL A 133 3.92 -7.93 10.88
N PHE A 134 2.59 -7.93 10.68
CA PHE A 134 1.55 -7.82 11.72
C PHE A 134 1.55 -6.50 12.48
N SER A 135 2.24 -5.47 11.99
CA SER A 135 2.19 -4.16 12.62
C SER A 135 0.86 -3.47 12.34
N ARG A 136 0.21 -2.97 13.41
CA ARG A 136 -0.99 -2.15 13.31
C ARG A 136 -0.81 -0.95 14.23
N LEU A 137 -0.85 0.25 13.67
CA LEU A 137 -0.80 1.50 14.41
C LEU A 137 -2.17 1.97 14.88
N HIS A 138 -3.22 1.40 14.31
CA HIS A 138 -4.62 1.69 14.66
C HIS A 138 -5.23 0.47 15.32
N HIS A 139 -6.24 0.70 16.17
CA HIS A 139 -6.99 -0.40 16.77
C HIS A 139 -7.62 -1.27 15.68
N SER A 140 -7.54 -2.58 15.86
CA SER A 140 -8.04 -3.56 14.89
C SER A 140 -9.53 -3.43 14.57
N ASP A 141 -10.29 -2.76 15.44
CA ASP A 141 -11.71 -2.53 15.27
C ASP A 141 -12.03 -1.41 14.28
N GLU A 142 -11.06 -0.55 13.95
CA GLU A 142 -11.29 0.62 13.09
C GLU A 142 -10.99 0.33 11.62
N PHE A 143 -10.03 -0.54 11.33
CA PHE A 143 -9.60 -0.80 9.95
C PHE A 143 -9.33 -2.29 9.74
N GLU A 144 -9.81 -2.80 8.60
CA GLU A 144 -9.54 -4.17 8.17
C GLU A 144 -8.09 -4.31 7.67
N GLY A 145 -7.49 -5.46 7.89
CA GLY A 145 -6.19 -5.81 7.38
C GLY A 145 -5.40 -6.70 8.33
N THR A 146 -4.44 -7.43 7.80
CA THR A 146 -3.60 -8.38 8.53
C THR A 146 -2.29 -7.80 9.01
N GLY A 147 -1.93 -6.57 8.58
CA GLY A 147 -0.66 -5.93 8.87
C GLY A 147 0.50 -6.43 8.02
N ILE A 148 0.22 -7.16 6.93
CA ILE A 148 1.25 -7.70 6.02
C ILE A 148 1.45 -6.81 4.79
N GLY A 149 0.42 -6.02 4.39
CA GLY A 149 0.45 -5.22 3.17
C GLY A 149 1.67 -4.30 3.07
N LEU A 150 1.96 -3.53 4.13
CA LEU A 150 3.12 -2.64 4.14
C LEU A 150 4.45 -3.40 4.24
N ALA A 151 4.49 -4.54 4.92
CA ALA A 151 5.67 -5.40 4.93
C ALA A 151 5.97 -5.96 3.54
N ASN A 152 4.93 -6.29 2.77
CA ASN A 152 5.08 -6.70 1.37
C ASN A 152 5.67 -5.56 0.51
N VAL A 153 5.20 -4.33 0.70
CA VAL A 153 5.73 -3.16 0.00
C VAL A 153 7.23 -3.03 0.27
N ARG A 154 7.63 -3.06 1.53
CA ARG A 154 9.04 -2.99 1.90
C ARG A 154 9.87 -4.10 1.25
N ARG A 155 9.39 -5.34 1.29
CA ARG A 155 10.09 -6.48 0.72
C ARG A 155 10.28 -6.34 -0.79
N ILE A 156 9.23 -5.92 -1.48
CA ILE A 156 9.28 -5.71 -2.93
C ILE A 156 10.30 -4.61 -3.27
N ILE A 157 10.24 -3.49 -2.60
CA ILE A 157 11.12 -2.34 -2.87
C ILE A 157 12.57 -2.64 -2.47
N ASP A 158 12.78 -3.33 -1.35
CA ASP A 158 14.13 -3.80 -0.95
C ASP A 158 14.76 -4.68 -2.04
N ARG A 159 13.98 -5.58 -2.64
CA ARG A 159 14.46 -6.43 -3.74
C ARG A 159 14.79 -5.66 -5.00
N HIS A 160 14.21 -4.47 -5.18
CA HIS A 160 14.54 -3.56 -6.29
C HIS A 160 15.74 -2.65 -5.98
N GLY A 161 16.36 -2.81 -4.81
CA GLY A 161 17.46 -1.95 -4.38
C GLY A 161 17.01 -0.56 -3.91
N GLY A 162 15.74 -0.41 -3.62
CA GLY A 162 15.14 0.84 -3.17
C GLY A 162 14.90 0.90 -1.68
N ARG A 163 14.09 1.88 -1.26
CA ARG A 163 13.74 2.07 0.14
C ARG A 163 12.32 2.62 0.28
N VAL A 164 11.75 2.45 1.47
CA VAL A 164 10.39 2.90 1.80
C VAL A 164 10.41 3.71 3.09
N TRP A 165 9.52 4.70 3.19
CA TRP A 165 9.31 5.44 4.44
C TRP A 165 7.90 6.02 4.44
N ALA A 166 7.49 6.51 5.60
CA ALA A 166 6.21 7.16 5.79
C ALA A 166 6.39 8.45 6.55
N GLN A 167 5.50 9.41 6.29
CA GLN A 167 5.40 10.67 7.00
C GLN A 167 3.93 10.98 7.25
N GLY A 168 3.64 11.73 8.30
CA GLY A 168 2.27 12.14 8.58
C GLY A 168 2.11 12.66 10.00
N GLU A 169 0.89 13.09 10.29
CA GLU A 169 0.47 13.51 11.62
C GLU A 169 -0.93 12.95 11.90
N PRO A 170 -1.23 12.54 13.15
CA PRO A 170 -2.57 12.11 13.49
C PRO A 170 -3.63 13.17 13.13
N GLY A 171 -4.67 12.74 12.43
CA GLY A 171 -5.76 13.61 11.97
C GLY A 171 -5.47 14.45 10.73
N LYS A 172 -4.26 14.40 10.18
CA LYS A 172 -3.86 15.23 9.01
C LYS A 172 -3.48 14.43 7.78
N GLY A 173 -3.73 13.13 7.79
CA GLY A 173 -3.38 12.26 6.69
C GLY A 173 -1.94 11.73 6.76
N SER A 174 -1.57 10.97 5.74
CA SER A 174 -0.28 10.32 5.69
C SER A 174 0.28 10.29 4.27
N GLU A 175 1.60 10.17 4.19
CA GLU A 175 2.36 10.00 2.97
C GLU A 175 3.17 8.71 3.07
N PHE A 176 3.05 7.85 2.07
CA PHE A 176 3.88 6.66 1.93
C PHE A 176 4.75 6.82 0.71
N TRP A 177 6.05 6.73 0.92
CA TRP A 177 7.05 6.96 -0.10
C TRP A 177 7.77 5.68 -0.47
N ILE A 178 8.02 5.50 -1.76
CA ILE A 178 8.97 4.52 -2.26
C ILE A 178 10.01 5.23 -3.11
N ALA A 179 11.26 4.78 -3.02
CA ALA A 179 12.35 5.25 -3.86
C ALA A 179 12.96 4.08 -4.59
N LEU A 180 13.13 4.21 -5.89
CA LEU A 180 13.71 3.20 -6.77
C LEU A 180 14.94 3.78 -7.43
N PRO A 181 16.01 2.97 -7.63
CA PRO A 181 17.21 3.42 -8.36
C PRO A 181 16.85 3.90 -9.76
N ALA A 182 17.44 5.00 -10.15
CA ALA A 182 17.27 5.55 -11.49
C ALA A 182 18.08 4.77 -12.52
#